data_91eb1f92a3f5e1304c35602154210756
#
_entry.id   91eb1f92a3f5e1304c35602154210756
#
_cell.length_a   1.000
_cell.length_b   1.000
_cell.length_c   1.000
_cell.angle_alpha   90.00
_cell.angle_beta   90.00
_cell.angle_gamma   90.00
#
_symmetry.space_group_name_H-M   'P 1'
#
loop_
_entity.id
_entity.type
_entity.pdbx_description
1 polymer ?
#
loop_
_entity_poly.entity_id
_entity_poly.type
_entity_poly.pdbx_seq_one_letter_code
_entity_poly.pdbx_strand_id
1 'polypeptide(L)'
;MQLNGIHHITAVSAQIGRNADFYTRVLGLRLVKRSVNQDDTSAYHLFYADKTGSPGTDMTFFDWASAPRERRGSDSFAATAFRVPSRDALDWWQERLDGEGVQRSEIESFAGRTVLRFDDPEGQRLMLVDDGGAAWDGEFWEKGGVPEAHAIRGFYAALIATPRTDQMEQILTRVLQYREVERHTEATVYATGEGGPGRELWVMEDTSPPAHSGAGGVHHVALRVVDAEEQAAWRAHLTGLGVGVSDFIDRFWFRSIYFRVSRGLLFEIATDGPGFAVDEHPDTLGEKLVLPPFLEGRRAQIEAGLKPIAAGK
;
A
#
# COMPACT_ATOMS: atom_id res chain seq x y z
N MET A 1 23.09 3.68 4.64
CA MET A 1 21.97 2.87 4.08
C MET A 1 20.75 3.19 4.93
N GLN A 2 19.66 3.62 4.34
CA GLN A 2 18.42 4.03 5.02
C GLN A 2 17.23 3.67 4.15
N LEU A 3 16.14 3.18 4.75
CA LEU A 3 14.84 3.06 4.08
C LEU A 3 14.17 4.43 4.07
N ASN A 4 13.51 4.77 2.97
CA ASN A 4 12.90 6.10 2.78
C ASN A 4 11.37 6.10 3.02
N GLY A 5 10.86 5.11 3.74
CA GLY A 5 9.46 4.94 4.06
C GLY A 5 8.78 3.86 3.24
N ILE A 6 7.47 3.98 3.09
CA ILE A 6 6.64 3.05 2.30
C ILE A 6 6.74 3.45 0.83
N HIS A 7 6.95 2.49 -0.08
CA HIS A 7 6.88 2.66 -1.52
C HIS A 7 5.45 2.42 -2.03
N HIS A 8 4.93 1.23 -1.77
CA HIS A 8 3.55 0.84 -2.10
C HIS A 8 3.04 -0.21 -1.11
N ILE A 9 1.73 -0.41 -1.11
CA ILE A 9 1.08 -1.50 -0.37
C ILE A 9 0.24 -2.29 -1.36
N THR A 10 0.44 -3.60 -1.41
CA THR A 10 -0.33 -4.50 -2.27
C THR A 10 -1.30 -5.31 -1.45
N ALA A 11 -2.56 -5.34 -1.87
CA ALA A 11 -3.62 -6.13 -1.28
C ALA A 11 -4.27 -7.07 -2.31
N VAL A 12 -5.20 -7.88 -1.86
CA VAL A 12 -5.92 -8.85 -2.69
C VAL A 12 -7.37 -8.42 -2.86
N SER A 13 -7.88 -8.45 -4.08
CA SER A 13 -9.29 -8.28 -4.40
C SER A 13 -9.83 -9.50 -5.13
N ALA A 14 -11.06 -9.90 -4.83
CA ALA A 14 -11.83 -10.89 -5.59
C ALA A 14 -12.93 -10.23 -6.46
N GLN A 15 -13.13 -8.92 -6.30
CA GLN A 15 -14.15 -8.12 -6.99
C GLN A 15 -13.53 -6.86 -7.61
N ILE A 16 -12.59 -7.04 -8.53
CA ILE A 16 -11.72 -5.97 -9.04
C ILE A 16 -12.47 -4.77 -9.63
N GLY A 17 -13.65 -4.96 -10.22
CA GLY A 17 -14.47 -3.85 -10.73
C GLY A 17 -15.05 -2.98 -9.60
N ARG A 18 -15.51 -3.59 -8.51
CA ARG A 18 -15.98 -2.87 -7.32
C ARG A 18 -14.82 -2.21 -6.57
N ASN A 19 -13.66 -2.87 -6.55
CA ASN A 19 -12.43 -2.31 -6.02
C ASN A 19 -12.03 -1.05 -6.81
N ALA A 20 -12.03 -1.12 -8.15
CA ALA A 20 -11.69 0.03 -8.99
C ALA A 20 -12.63 1.23 -8.76
N ASP A 21 -13.95 0.99 -8.67
CA ASP A 21 -14.92 2.05 -8.36
C ASP A 21 -14.63 2.69 -6.99
N PHE A 22 -14.35 1.89 -5.97
CA PHE A 22 -14.10 2.38 -4.62
C PHE A 22 -12.83 3.26 -4.55
N TYR A 23 -11.69 2.77 -5.07
CA TYR A 23 -10.44 3.50 -4.97
C TYR A 23 -10.39 4.73 -5.88
N THR A 24 -11.08 4.72 -7.03
CA THR A 24 -11.11 5.87 -7.94
C THR A 24 -12.24 6.85 -7.63
N ARG A 25 -13.49 6.39 -7.50
CA ARG A 25 -14.64 7.28 -7.33
C ARG A 25 -14.86 7.68 -5.87
N VAL A 26 -14.77 6.71 -4.92
CA VAL A 26 -15.02 7.02 -3.51
C VAL A 26 -13.80 7.70 -2.89
N LEU A 27 -12.60 7.12 -3.04
CA LEU A 27 -11.37 7.67 -2.44
C LEU A 27 -10.70 8.74 -3.31
N GLY A 28 -11.08 8.88 -4.59
CA GLY A 28 -10.56 9.93 -5.47
C GLY A 28 -9.13 9.71 -5.94
N LEU A 29 -8.58 8.50 -5.82
CA LEU A 29 -7.26 8.17 -6.32
C LEU A 29 -7.29 7.97 -7.85
N ARG A 30 -6.16 8.19 -8.50
CA ARG A 30 -6.01 7.87 -9.93
C ARG A 30 -5.64 6.39 -10.09
N LEU A 31 -6.29 5.69 -11.02
CA LEU A 31 -5.75 4.44 -11.55
C LEU A 31 -4.57 4.77 -12.46
N VAL A 32 -3.35 4.70 -11.93
CA VAL A 32 -2.12 5.12 -12.65
C VAL A 32 -1.53 3.99 -13.48
N LYS A 33 -1.84 2.74 -13.17
CA LYS A 33 -1.39 1.60 -13.97
C LYS A 33 -2.43 0.49 -13.94
N ARG A 34 -2.74 -0.02 -15.15
CA ARG A 34 -3.53 -1.24 -15.35
C ARG A 34 -2.63 -2.26 -16.03
N SER A 35 -2.23 -3.28 -15.30
CA SER A 35 -1.39 -4.36 -15.81
C SER A 35 -1.89 -5.71 -15.30
N VAL A 36 -1.07 -6.73 -15.43
CA VAL A 36 -1.31 -8.07 -14.87
C VAL A 36 -0.26 -8.38 -13.80
N ASN A 37 -0.60 -9.29 -12.91
CA ASN A 37 0.39 -9.90 -12.03
C ASN A 37 1.42 -10.65 -12.91
N GLN A 38 2.70 -10.28 -12.79
CA GLN A 38 3.75 -10.83 -13.66
C GLN A 38 4.07 -12.30 -13.33
N ASP A 39 3.71 -12.75 -12.13
CA ASP A 39 3.89 -14.14 -11.70
C ASP A 39 2.64 -15.00 -12.00
N ASP A 40 1.47 -14.37 -12.21
CA ASP A 40 0.20 -14.98 -12.63
C ASP A 40 -0.56 -14.07 -13.60
N THR A 41 -0.26 -14.19 -14.89
CA THR A 41 -0.81 -13.32 -15.93
C THR A 41 -2.31 -13.47 -16.18
N SER A 42 -3.02 -14.33 -15.46
CA SER A 42 -4.47 -14.44 -15.48
C SER A 42 -5.19 -13.43 -14.54
N ALA A 43 -4.42 -12.75 -13.70
CA ALA A 43 -4.91 -11.79 -12.72
C ALA A 43 -4.48 -10.36 -13.09
N TYR A 44 -5.41 -9.40 -12.99
CA TYR A 44 -5.03 -7.99 -13.05
C TYR A 44 -4.12 -7.61 -11.88
N HIS A 45 -3.25 -6.62 -12.14
CA HIS A 45 -2.56 -5.84 -11.13
C HIS A 45 -2.88 -4.37 -11.37
N LEU A 46 -3.67 -3.78 -10.48
CA LEU A 46 -4.11 -2.39 -10.56
C LEU A 46 -3.37 -1.54 -9.52
N PHE A 47 -3.01 -0.31 -9.90
CA PHE A 47 -2.26 0.63 -9.07
C PHE A 47 -3.04 1.94 -8.95
N TYR A 48 -3.42 2.31 -7.73
CA TYR A 48 -4.14 3.54 -7.42
C TYR A 48 -3.23 4.46 -6.61
N ALA A 49 -3.04 5.68 -7.10
CA ALA A 49 -2.07 6.59 -6.52
C ALA A 49 -2.48 8.06 -6.63
N ASP A 50 -1.54 8.95 -6.41
CA ASP A 50 -1.64 10.35 -6.78
C ASP A 50 -1.66 10.51 -8.31
N LYS A 51 -1.54 11.74 -8.82
CA LYS A 51 -1.63 12.04 -10.25
C LYS A 51 -0.59 11.29 -11.11
N THR A 52 0.61 11.07 -10.61
CA THR A 52 1.74 10.53 -11.37
C THR A 52 2.20 9.13 -10.92
N GLY A 53 1.64 8.60 -9.83
CA GLY A 53 2.10 7.35 -9.24
C GLY A 53 3.41 7.52 -8.49
N SER A 54 3.49 8.59 -7.69
CA SER A 54 4.70 8.88 -6.92
C SER A 54 4.95 7.80 -5.86
N PRO A 55 6.21 7.37 -5.65
CA PRO A 55 6.55 6.42 -4.58
C PRO A 55 6.01 6.89 -3.22
N GLY A 56 5.31 6.00 -2.51
CA GLY A 56 4.64 6.34 -1.25
C GLY A 56 3.15 6.66 -1.39
N THR A 57 2.59 6.56 -2.60
CA THR A 57 1.17 6.82 -2.85
C THR A 57 0.42 5.62 -3.41
N ASP A 58 1.12 4.59 -3.88
CA ASP A 58 0.55 3.48 -4.64
C ASP A 58 -0.11 2.40 -3.78
N MET A 59 -1.44 2.42 -3.69
CA MET A 59 -2.23 1.28 -3.22
C MET A 59 -2.52 0.34 -4.38
N THR A 60 -2.04 -0.92 -4.31
CA THR A 60 -2.15 -1.83 -5.44
C THR A 60 -2.94 -3.08 -5.12
N PHE A 61 -3.51 -3.72 -6.14
CA PHE A 61 -4.36 -4.90 -5.97
C PHE A 61 -4.09 -5.99 -6.99
N PHE A 62 -3.97 -7.23 -6.49
CA PHE A 62 -4.07 -8.42 -7.31
C PHE A 62 -5.53 -8.87 -7.42
N ASP A 63 -6.02 -9.10 -8.64
CA ASP A 63 -7.36 -9.66 -8.93
C ASP A 63 -7.33 -11.18 -8.80
N TRP A 64 -7.45 -11.69 -7.60
CA TRP A 64 -7.61 -13.12 -7.37
C TRP A 64 -9.09 -13.46 -7.13
N ALA A 65 -9.84 -13.54 -8.22
CA ALA A 65 -11.30 -13.69 -8.23
C ALA A 65 -11.84 -14.91 -7.45
N SER A 66 -11.00 -15.91 -7.19
CA SER A 66 -11.34 -17.10 -6.38
C SER A 66 -10.85 -17.02 -4.93
N ALA A 67 -10.19 -15.93 -4.56
CA ALA A 67 -9.70 -15.78 -3.18
C ALA A 67 -10.88 -15.72 -2.19
N PRO A 68 -10.86 -16.51 -1.12
CA PRO A 68 -11.82 -16.32 -0.04
C PRO A 68 -11.61 -14.94 0.61
N ARG A 69 -12.62 -14.44 1.30
CA ARG A 69 -12.45 -13.23 2.12
C ARG A 69 -11.36 -13.45 3.17
N GLU A 70 -10.54 -12.44 3.41
CA GLU A 70 -9.56 -12.47 4.49
C GLU A 70 -10.24 -12.83 5.82
N ARG A 71 -9.64 -13.74 6.58
CA ARG A 71 -9.96 -13.91 7.98
C ARG A 71 -8.95 -13.15 8.82
N ARG A 72 -9.40 -12.06 9.42
CA ARG A 72 -8.59 -11.16 10.25
C ARG A 72 -7.96 -11.92 11.42
N GLY A 73 -6.79 -11.49 11.86
CA GLY A 73 -6.07 -12.07 12.99
C GLY A 73 -4.66 -11.51 13.13
N SER A 74 -3.90 -12.09 14.03
CA SER A 74 -2.51 -11.72 14.26
C SER A 74 -1.57 -12.12 13.12
N ASP A 75 -0.30 -11.74 13.22
CA ASP A 75 0.73 -11.94 12.20
C ASP A 75 0.31 -11.41 10.81
N SER A 76 -0.29 -10.21 10.76
CA SER A 76 -0.78 -9.58 9.54
C SER A 76 -0.50 -8.08 9.49
N PHE A 77 -0.55 -7.50 8.29
CA PHE A 77 -0.73 -6.07 8.13
C PHE A 77 -2.20 -5.75 8.38
N ALA A 78 -2.49 -5.23 9.56
CA ALA A 78 -3.84 -5.11 10.08
C ALA A 78 -4.64 -3.93 9.49
N ALA A 79 -3.96 -2.89 9.01
CA ALA A 79 -4.60 -1.76 8.35
C ALA A 79 -3.58 -0.97 7.51
N THR A 80 -4.11 -0.27 6.50
CA THR A 80 -3.38 0.74 5.72
C THR A 80 -3.85 2.13 6.15
N ALA A 81 -2.93 2.99 6.54
CA ALA A 81 -3.21 4.37 6.91
C ALA A 81 -2.77 5.32 5.80
N PHE A 82 -3.71 6.09 5.26
CA PHE A 82 -3.47 7.18 4.32
C PHE A 82 -3.40 8.51 5.05
N ARG A 83 -2.66 9.46 4.50
CA ARG A 83 -2.56 10.82 5.03
C ARG A 83 -3.54 11.77 4.34
N VAL A 84 -4.12 12.65 5.11
CA VAL A 84 -4.91 13.80 4.65
C VAL A 84 -4.42 15.07 5.35
N PRO A 85 -4.61 16.28 4.75
CA PRO A 85 -3.87 17.47 5.17
C PRO A 85 -4.25 18.04 6.53
N SER A 86 -5.43 17.71 7.06
CA SER A 86 -5.92 18.39 8.27
C SER A 86 -7.07 17.65 8.94
N ARG A 87 -7.42 18.09 10.15
CA ARG A 87 -8.62 17.68 10.85
C ARG A 87 -9.90 18.01 10.06
N ASP A 88 -9.96 19.18 9.43
CA ASP A 88 -11.12 19.57 8.59
C ASP A 88 -11.30 18.61 7.40
N ALA A 89 -10.20 18.06 6.88
CA ALA A 89 -10.29 17.02 5.87
C ALA A 89 -10.93 15.73 6.42
N LEU A 90 -10.65 15.33 7.66
CA LEU A 90 -11.30 14.17 8.28
C LEU A 90 -12.80 14.40 8.48
N ASP A 91 -13.21 15.61 8.89
CA ASP A 91 -14.64 15.97 9.05
C ASP A 91 -15.36 15.88 7.67
N TRP A 92 -14.75 16.39 6.60
CA TRP A 92 -15.27 16.26 5.23
C TRP A 92 -15.36 14.78 4.80
N TRP A 93 -14.36 13.96 5.15
CA TRP A 93 -14.36 12.54 4.83
C TRP A 93 -15.45 11.76 5.55
N GLN A 94 -15.83 12.14 6.78
CA GLN A 94 -16.97 11.54 7.46
C GLN A 94 -18.25 11.72 6.64
N GLU A 95 -18.53 12.96 6.20
CA GLU A 95 -19.71 13.25 5.39
C GLU A 95 -19.68 12.51 4.04
N ARG A 96 -18.52 12.45 3.39
CA ARG A 96 -18.37 11.74 2.12
C ARG A 96 -18.61 10.24 2.26
N LEU A 97 -17.98 9.60 3.24
CA LEU A 97 -18.14 8.16 3.49
C LEU A 97 -19.58 7.80 3.84
N ASP A 98 -20.24 8.63 4.66
CA ASP A 98 -21.69 8.48 4.95
C ASP A 98 -22.54 8.60 3.69
N GLY A 99 -22.27 9.58 2.84
CA GLY A 99 -22.93 9.78 1.56
C GLY A 99 -22.74 8.63 0.58
N GLU A 100 -21.62 7.93 0.65
CA GLU A 100 -21.31 6.73 -0.14
C GLU A 100 -21.77 5.42 0.53
N GLY A 101 -22.37 5.49 1.71
CA GLY A 101 -22.84 4.33 2.48
C GLY A 101 -21.71 3.44 3.03
N VAL A 102 -20.52 4.00 3.21
CA VAL A 102 -19.38 3.30 3.76
C VAL A 102 -19.43 3.33 5.30
N GLN A 103 -19.36 2.17 5.93
CA GLN A 103 -19.30 2.07 7.39
C GLN A 103 -17.95 2.61 7.89
N ARG A 104 -18.01 3.55 8.82
CA ARG A 104 -16.84 4.22 9.38
C ARG A 104 -16.91 4.34 10.91
N SER A 105 -15.79 4.63 11.57
CA SER A 105 -15.75 5.05 12.99
C SER A 105 -16.12 6.52 13.14
N GLU A 106 -16.26 6.97 14.38
CA GLU A 106 -16.06 8.38 14.70
C GLU A 106 -14.58 8.75 14.54
N ILE A 107 -14.29 10.05 14.44
CA ILE A 107 -12.90 10.53 14.46
C ILE A 107 -12.37 10.36 15.87
N GLU A 108 -11.27 9.65 16.02
CA GLU A 108 -10.70 9.22 17.29
C GLU A 108 -9.18 9.42 17.34
N SER A 109 -8.59 9.21 18.50
CA SER A 109 -7.13 9.14 18.64
C SER A 109 -6.68 7.69 18.52
N PHE A 110 -5.62 7.43 17.74
CA PHE A 110 -4.94 6.16 17.67
C PHE A 110 -3.44 6.36 17.46
N ALA A 111 -2.63 5.70 18.28
CA ALA A 111 -1.17 5.85 18.26
C ALA A 111 -0.70 7.33 18.25
N GLY A 112 -1.37 8.19 19.03
CA GLY A 112 -1.10 9.62 19.11
C GLY A 112 -1.52 10.44 17.90
N ARG A 113 -2.24 9.88 16.95
CA ARG A 113 -2.70 10.55 15.71
C ARG A 113 -4.23 10.68 15.73
N THR A 114 -4.76 11.73 15.07
CA THR A 114 -6.19 11.86 14.81
C THR A 114 -6.55 11.05 13.57
N VAL A 115 -7.47 10.11 13.70
CA VAL A 115 -7.78 9.13 12.65
C VAL A 115 -9.28 8.96 12.43
N LEU A 116 -9.64 8.59 11.19
CA LEU A 116 -10.96 8.10 10.79
C LEU A 116 -10.78 6.70 10.19
N ARG A 117 -11.47 5.68 10.74
CA ARG A 117 -11.34 4.29 10.28
C ARG A 117 -12.55 3.87 9.48
N PHE A 118 -12.33 3.06 8.47
CA PHE A 118 -13.38 2.44 7.65
C PHE A 118 -12.84 1.19 6.95
N ASP A 119 -13.73 0.42 6.36
CA ASP A 119 -13.37 -0.75 5.56
C ASP A 119 -13.67 -0.46 4.08
N ASP A 120 -12.85 -1.02 3.19
CA ASP A 120 -13.19 -1.08 1.78
C ASP A 120 -14.32 -2.11 1.53
N PRO A 121 -14.87 -2.22 0.32
CA PRO A 121 -15.97 -3.15 0.03
C PRO A 121 -15.68 -4.64 0.32
N GLU A 122 -14.43 -5.03 0.37
CA GLU A 122 -14.02 -6.42 0.66
C GLU A 122 -13.53 -6.59 2.09
N GLY A 123 -13.51 -5.52 2.88
CA GLY A 123 -13.17 -5.52 4.30
C GLY A 123 -11.71 -5.23 4.59
N GLN A 124 -10.97 -4.65 3.65
CA GLN A 124 -9.66 -4.12 3.98
C GLN A 124 -9.81 -2.91 4.90
N ARG A 125 -9.11 -2.96 6.03
CA ARG A 125 -9.15 -1.89 7.02
C ARG A 125 -8.28 -0.74 6.57
N LEU A 126 -8.90 0.43 6.47
CA LEU A 126 -8.30 1.67 6.05
C LEU A 126 -8.42 2.72 7.16
N MET A 127 -7.47 3.62 7.20
CA MET A 127 -7.49 4.79 8.07
C MET A 127 -7.16 6.03 7.25
N LEU A 128 -7.85 7.13 7.51
CA LEU A 128 -7.37 8.47 7.15
C LEU A 128 -6.77 9.09 8.39
N VAL A 129 -5.62 9.70 8.24
CA VAL A 129 -4.83 10.28 9.33
C VAL A 129 -4.55 11.73 9.02
N ASP A 130 -4.89 12.61 9.95
CA ASP A 130 -4.50 14.02 9.89
C ASP A 130 -2.97 14.12 9.98
N ASP A 131 -2.35 14.65 8.92
CA ASP A 131 -0.90 14.81 8.83
C ASP A 131 -0.40 16.18 9.36
N GLY A 132 -1.33 17.02 9.87
CA GLY A 132 -1.01 18.33 10.41
C GLY A 132 -0.50 19.34 9.37
N GLY A 133 -0.80 19.12 8.08
CA GLY A 133 -0.31 19.97 6.99
C GLY A 133 1.16 19.72 6.65
N ALA A 134 1.68 18.52 6.97
CA ALA A 134 3.06 18.18 6.63
C ALA A 134 3.32 18.25 5.13
N ALA A 135 4.54 18.62 4.75
CA ALA A 135 4.95 18.73 3.35
C ALA A 135 4.66 17.43 2.57
N TRP A 136 4.30 17.60 1.32
CA TRP A 136 3.97 16.51 0.41
C TRP A 136 4.58 16.80 -0.96
N ASP A 137 5.33 15.84 -1.48
CA ASP A 137 6.07 15.96 -2.75
C ASP A 137 5.28 15.37 -3.94
N GLY A 138 4.11 14.75 -3.70
CA GLY A 138 3.26 14.17 -4.74
C GLY A 138 2.42 15.21 -5.47
N GLU A 139 1.64 14.75 -6.44
CA GLU A 139 0.80 15.60 -7.28
C GLU A 139 -0.68 15.29 -7.09
N PHE A 140 -1.48 16.34 -6.86
CA PHE A 140 -2.93 16.22 -6.73
C PHE A 140 -3.58 15.74 -8.03
N TRP A 141 -4.54 14.77 -7.90
CA TRP A 141 -5.35 14.27 -9.00
C TRP A 141 -6.70 15.00 -9.07
N GLU A 142 -6.78 16.01 -9.92
CA GLU A 142 -7.92 16.92 -10.04
C GLU A 142 -9.21 16.25 -10.55
N LYS A 143 -9.11 15.08 -11.22
CA LYS A 143 -10.28 14.36 -11.77
C LYS A 143 -10.86 13.31 -10.82
N GLY A 144 -10.29 13.17 -9.61
CA GLY A 144 -10.73 12.20 -8.61
C GLY A 144 -12.05 12.54 -7.90
N GLY A 145 -12.61 13.74 -8.12
CA GLY A 145 -13.86 14.16 -7.50
C GLY A 145 -13.75 14.46 -5.99
N VAL A 146 -12.53 14.55 -5.44
CA VAL A 146 -12.22 14.99 -4.10
C VAL A 146 -11.52 16.35 -4.19
N PRO A 147 -11.94 17.38 -3.43
CA PRO A 147 -11.23 18.65 -3.44
C PRO A 147 -9.80 18.51 -2.93
N GLU A 148 -8.86 19.28 -3.48
CA GLU A 148 -7.44 19.24 -3.11
C GLU A 148 -7.20 19.42 -1.60
N ALA A 149 -7.99 20.29 -0.96
CA ALA A 149 -7.90 20.54 0.48
C ALA A 149 -8.24 19.32 1.35
N HIS A 150 -8.82 18.26 0.76
CA HIS A 150 -9.22 17.04 1.46
C HIS A 150 -8.59 15.79 0.86
N ALA A 151 -7.80 15.95 -0.23
CA ALA A 151 -7.25 14.83 -0.98
C ALA A 151 -6.35 13.92 -0.14
N ILE A 152 -6.42 12.63 -0.42
CA ILE A 152 -5.44 11.65 0.08
C ILE A 152 -4.09 11.96 -0.57
N ARG A 153 -3.05 12.05 0.27
CA ARG A 153 -1.70 12.42 -0.11
C ARG A 153 -0.70 11.26 -0.02
N GLY A 154 -1.18 10.02 -0.21
CA GLY A 154 -0.39 8.80 -0.07
C GLY A 154 -0.48 8.20 1.34
N PHE A 155 0.50 7.35 1.68
CA PHE A 155 0.48 6.65 2.96
C PHE A 155 0.90 7.53 4.12
N TYR A 156 0.31 7.26 5.29
CA TYR A 156 0.81 7.71 6.58
C TYR A 156 1.67 6.60 7.21
N ALA A 157 1.08 5.40 7.35
CA ALA A 157 1.70 4.24 7.98
C ALA A 157 1.07 2.92 7.51
N ALA A 158 1.72 1.80 7.85
CA ALA A 158 1.10 0.48 7.84
C ALA A 158 1.03 -0.06 9.28
N LEU A 159 -0.11 -0.64 9.68
CA LEU A 159 -0.32 -1.23 10.99
C LEU A 159 -0.04 -2.73 10.94
N ILE A 160 0.86 -3.19 11.79
CA ILE A 160 1.22 -4.60 11.99
C ILE A 160 0.55 -5.10 13.27
N ALA A 161 -0.20 -6.20 13.17
CA ALA A 161 -0.75 -6.92 14.32
C ALA A 161 0.06 -8.19 14.58
N THR A 162 0.60 -8.37 15.78
CA THR A 162 1.40 -9.54 16.13
C THR A 162 1.32 -9.84 17.63
N PRO A 163 1.33 -11.13 18.04
CA PRO A 163 1.43 -11.50 19.46
C PRO A 163 2.88 -11.41 19.98
N ARG A 164 3.85 -11.12 19.09
CA ARG A 164 5.30 -11.12 19.38
C ARG A 164 5.89 -9.73 19.15
N THR A 165 5.38 -8.74 19.90
CA THR A 165 5.80 -7.34 19.76
C THR A 165 7.29 -7.14 20.00
N ASP A 166 7.89 -7.83 21.00
CA ASP A 166 9.32 -7.77 21.28
C ASP A 166 10.18 -8.30 20.12
N GLN A 167 9.73 -9.37 19.47
CA GLN A 167 10.42 -9.89 18.28
C GLN A 167 10.29 -8.94 17.10
N MET A 168 9.10 -8.36 16.92
CA MET A 168 8.87 -7.37 15.87
C MET A 168 9.71 -6.11 16.09
N GLU A 169 9.83 -5.63 17.33
CA GLU A 169 10.74 -4.54 17.68
C GLU A 169 12.19 -4.85 17.26
N GLN A 170 12.70 -6.05 17.55
CA GLN A 170 14.05 -6.44 17.13
C GLN A 170 14.20 -6.46 15.60
N ILE A 171 13.18 -6.95 14.88
CA ILE A 171 13.20 -6.94 13.42
C ILE A 171 13.21 -5.50 12.90
N LEU A 172 12.31 -4.66 13.39
CA LEU A 172 12.23 -3.29 12.92
C LEU A 172 13.50 -2.49 13.26
N THR A 173 14.03 -2.63 14.48
CA THR A 173 15.15 -1.80 14.92
C THR A 173 16.52 -2.32 14.47
N ARG A 174 16.76 -3.63 14.56
CA ARG A 174 18.09 -4.21 14.26
C ARG A 174 18.24 -4.65 12.81
N VAL A 175 17.13 -5.13 12.18
CA VAL A 175 17.19 -5.63 10.81
C VAL A 175 16.85 -4.52 9.82
N LEU A 176 15.73 -3.80 10.03
CA LEU A 176 15.24 -2.76 9.12
C LEU A 176 15.70 -1.34 9.49
N GLN A 177 16.42 -1.17 10.59
CA GLN A 177 17.01 0.09 11.06
C GLN A 177 15.98 1.21 11.29
N TYR A 178 14.72 0.82 11.63
CA TYR A 178 13.75 1.74 12.18
C TYR A 178 14.14 2.09 13.63
N ARG A 179 13.61 3.18 14.16
CA ARG A 179 13.70 3.53 15.58
C ARG A 179 12.31 3.61 16.18
N GLU A 180 12.15 3.18 17.42
CA GLU A 180 10.96 3.49 18.20
C GLU A 180 10.90 5.00 18.44
N VAL A 181 9.76 5.62 18.19
CA VAL A 181 9.55 7.05 18.38
C VAL A 181 8.50 7.36 19.42
N GLU A 182 7.46 6.54 19.52
CA GLU A 182 6.38 6.72 20.48
C GLU A 182 5.82 5.35 20.88
N ARG A 183 5.38 5.24 22.13
CA ARG A 183 4.68 4.04 22.62
C ARG A 183 3.36 4.45 23.25
N HIS A 184 2.28 3.91 22.69
CA HIS A 184 0.91 4.13 23.15
C HIS A 184 0.29 2.79 23.56
N THR A 185 -0.87 2.86 24.23
CA THR A 185 -1.60 1.65 24.64
C THR A 185 -2.03 0.80 23.44
N GLU A 186 -2.41 1.45 22.33
CA GLU A 186 -2.95 0.80 21.14
C GLU A 186 -1.85 0.27 20.22
N ALA A 187 -0.74 0.97 20.10
CA ALA A 187 0.38 0.58 19.26
C ALA A 187 1.68 1.32 19.62
N THR A 188 2.80 0.70 19.29
CA THR A 188 4.12 1.34 19.30
C THR A 188 4.43 1.83 17.87
N VAL A 189 4.91 3.06 17.76
CA VAL A 189 5.27 3.72 16.51
C VAL A 189 6.76 3.56 16.26
N TYR A 190 7.11 2.99 15.13
CA TYR A 190 8.48 2.89 14.62
C TYR A 190 8.63 3.75 13.36
N ALA A 191 9.73 4.49 13.24
CA ALA A 191 9.96 5.36 12.10
C ALA A 191 11.36 5.18 11.50
N THR A 192 11.46 5.44 10.21
CA THR A 192 12.73 5.56 9.49
C THR A 192 13.04 7.03 9.18
N GLY A 193 14.30 7.38 8.99
CA GLY A 193 14.73 8.74 8.69
C GLY A 193 14.23 9.75 9.73
N GLU A 194 13.69 10.87 9.26
CA GLU A 194 13.12 11.91 10.11
C GLU A 194 11.78 11.50 10.74
N GLY A 195 11.16 10.41 10.27
CA GLY A 195 9.82 10.01 10.68
C GLY A 195 8.72 10.79 9.98
N GLY A 196 7.51 10.71 10.54
CA GLY A 196 6.32 11.37 10.01
C GLY A 196 5.63 10.59 8.89
N PRO A 197 4.67 11.23 8.18
CA PRO A 197 3.83 10.57 7.20
C PRO A 197 4.61 9.81 6.12
N GLY A 198 4.20 8.55 5.86
CA GLY A 198 4.82 7.66 4.90
C GLY A 198 6.08 6.94 5.39
N ARG A 199 6.60 7.29 6.57
CA ARG A 199 7.83 6.73 7.14
C ARG A 199 7.63 5.94 8.43
N GLU A 200 6.37 5.65 8.78
CA GLU A 200 6.02 4.97 10.03
C GLU A 200 5.48 3.57 9.78
N LEU A 201 5.85 2.65 10.67
CA LEU A 201 5.21 1.35 10.86
C LEU A 201 4.71 1.30 12.30
N TRP A 202 3.43 0.99 12.46
CA TRP A 202 2.80 0.88 13.76
C TRP A 202 2.65 -0.59 14.15
N VAL A 203 3.01 -0.95 15.36
CA VAL A 203 2.94 -2.33 15.85
C VAL A 203 1.98 -2.41 17.01
N MET A 204 0.90 -3.18 16.85
CA MET A 204 -0.06 -3.48 17.89
C MET A 204 0.09 -4.92 18.36
N GLU A 205 -0.14 -5.14 19.66
CA GLU A 205 -0.28 -6.50 20.19
C GLU A 205 -1.64 -7.08 19.77
N ASP A 206 -1.61 -8.25 19.17
CA ASP A 206 -2.79 -9.04 18.85
C ASP A 206 -2.52 -10.51 19.12
N THR A 207 -3.18 -11.05 20.14
CA THR A 207 -3.05 -12.45 20.57
C THR A 207 -4.11 -13.36 19.96
N SER A 208 -4.92 -12.86 19.04
CA SER A 208 -5.88 -13.67 18.28
C SER A 208 -5.17 -14.71 17.40
N PRO A 209 -5.88 -15.74 16.92
CA PRO A 209 -5.30 -16.68 15.96
C PRO A 209 -4.73 -15.96 14.73
N PRO A 210 -3.69 -16.52 14.08
CA PRO A 210 -3.10 -15.93 12.89
C PRO A 210 -4.15 -15.67 11.80
N ALA A 211 -3.99 -14.55 11.11
CA ALA A 211 -4.82 -14.19 9.96
C ALA A 211 -4.69 -15.24 8.84
N HIS A 212 -5.74 -15.36 8.04
CA HIS A 212 -5.69 -16.11 6.79
C HIS A 212 -5.86 -15.17 5.63
N SER A 213 -4.83 -15.09 4.79
CA SER A 213 -4.81 -14.22 3.60
C SER A 213 -6.00 -14.49 2.68
N GLY A 214 -6.53 -13.44 2.09
CA GLY A 214 -7.65 -13.48 1.18
C GLY A 214 -8.03 -12.09 0.67
N ALA A 215 -9.17 -12.00 -0.02
CA ALA A 215 -9.70 -10.74 -0.50
C ALA A 215 -9.99 -9.77 0.67
N GLY A 216 -9.57 -8.53 0.53
CA GLY A 216 -9.60 -7.51 1.59
C GLY A 216 -8.40 -7.58 2.55
N GLY A 217 -7.41 -8.43 2.29
CA GLY A 217 -6.17 -8.51 3.06
C GLY A 217 -4.97 -7.92 2.35
N VAL A 218 -4.03 -7.38 3.12
CA VAL A 218 -2.74 -6.91 2.60
C VAL A 218 -1.85 -8.11 2.29
N HIS A 219 -1.31 -8.16 1.07
CA HIS A 219 -0.37 -9.18 0.62
C HIS A 219 1.06 -8.85 1.07
N HIS A 220 1.50 -7.61 0.87
CA HIS A 220 2.81 -7.13 1.30
C HIS A 220 2.86 -5.61 1.44
N VAL A 221 3.85 -5.15 2.18
CA VAL A 221 4.24 -3.74 2.27
C VAL A 221 5.63 -3.60 1.66
N ALA A 222 5.76 -2.72 0.67
CA ALA A 222 7.03 -2.38 0.05
C ALA A 222 7.65 -1.15 0.70
N LEU A 223 8.91 -1.29 1.09
CA LEU A 223 9.73 -0.24 1.65
C LEU A 223 10.58 0.40 0.56
N ARG A 224 10.75 1.70 0.63
CA ARG A 224 11.32 2.53 -0.42
C ARG A 224 12.83 2.66 -0.30
N VAL A 225 13.54 2.50 -1.42
CA VAL A 225 14.93 2.90 -1.64
C VAL A 225 15.04 3.71 -2.93
N VAL A 226 16.03 4.59 -3.01
CA VAL A 226 16.16 5.51 -4.16
C VAL A 226 16.49 4.76 -5.45
N ASP A 227 17.42 3.80 -5.38
CA ASP A 227 17.97 3.18 -6.57
C ASP A 227 18.42 1.71 -6.36
N ALA A 228 18.97 1.15 -7.43
CA ALA A 228 19.45 -0.22 -7.46
C ALA A 228 20.69 -0.47 -6.59
N GLU A 229 21.50 0.55 -6.33
CA GLU A 229 22.70 0.44 -5.50
C GLU A 229 22.30 0.34 -4.02
N GLU A 230 21.40 1.21 -3.56
CA GLU A 230 20.81 1.11 -2.22
C GLU A 230 20.10 -0.23 -2.01
N GLN A 231 19.31 -0.69 -3.01
CA GLN A 231 18.63 -1.98 -2.94
C GLN A 231 19.63 -3.14 -2.80
N ALA A 232 20.74 -3.11 -3.54
CA ALA A 232 21.79 -4.12 -3.45
C ALA A 232 22.47 -4.12 -2.06
N ALA A 233 22.71 -2.95 -1.49
CA ALA A 233 23.24 -2.81 -0.14
C ALA A 233 22.27 -3.39 0.91
N TRP A 234 20.96 -3.13 0.78
CA TRP A 234 19.94 -3.72 1.65
C TRP A 234 19.87 -5.23 1.52
N ARG A 235 19.92 -5.77 0.27
CA ARG A 235 19.93 -7.23 0.06
C ARG A 235 21.14 -7.88 0.73
N ALA A 236 22.33 -7.29 0.58
CA ALA A 236 23.56 -7.78 1.22
C ALA A 236 23.47 -7.74 2.74
N HIS A 237 22.93 -6.66 3.31
CA HIS A 237 22.71 -6.52 4.75
C HIS A 237 21.76 -7.59 5.29
N LEU A 238 20.58 -7.75 4.71
CA LEU A 238 19.58 -8.75 5.11
C LEU A 238 20.15 -10.17 5.02
N THR A 239 20.82 -10.49 3.90
CA THR A 239 21.46 -11.81 3.71
C THR A 239 22.56 -12.05 4.73
N GLY A 240 23.37 -11.02 5.05
CA GLY A 240 24.41 -11.08 6.08
C GLY A 240 23.88 -11.35 7.48
N LEU A 241 22.64 -10.97 7.75
CA LEU A 241 21.92 -11.28 9.01
C LEU A 241 21.20 -12.63 8.96
N GLY A 242 21.33 -13.41 7.88
CA GLY A 242 20.70 -14.70 7.73
C GLY A 242 19.20 -14.63 7.34
N VAL A 243 18.70 -13.47 6.90
CA VAL A 243 17.34 -13.33 6.39
C VAL A 243 17.27 -13.91 4.98
N GLY A 244 16.30 -14.79 4.73
CA GLY A 244 16.02 -15.32 3.40
C GLY A 244 15.43 -14.23 2.51
N VAL A 245 16.18 -13.76 1.52
CA VAL A 245 15.80 -12.70 0.58
C VAL A 245 15.76 -13.25 -0.83
N SER A 246 14.77 -12.87 -1.62
CA SER A 246 14.68 -13.23 -3.04
C SER A 246 15.87 -12.71 -3.84
N ASP A 247 16.03 -13.19 -5.06
CA ASP A 247 16.84 -12.52 -6.07
C ASP A 247 16.22 -11.16 -6.42
N PHE A 248 16.98 -10.32 -7.16
CA PHE A 248 16.46 -9.10 -7.72
C PHE A 248 15.42 -9.43 -8.79
N ILE A 249 14.23 -8.85 -8.66
CA ILE A 249 13.12 -9.03 -9.60
C ILE A 249 12.87 -7.70 -10.29
N ASP A 250 13.04 -7.68 -11.61
CA ASP A 250 12.67 -6.51 -12.43
C ASP A 250 11.16 -6.53 -12.66
N ARG A 251 10.47 -5.55 -12.07
CA ARG A 251 9.03 -5.33 -12.26
C ARG A 251 8.74 -4.35 -13.39
N PHE A 252 9.76 -3.93 -14.13
CA PHE A 252 9.75 -2.97 -15.20
C PHE A 252 9.56 -1.51 -14.75
N TRP A 253 8.60 -1.22 -13.89
CA TRP A 253 8.37 0.13 -13.33
C TRP A 253 9.21 0.42 -12.09
N PHE A 254 9.68 -0.61 -11.42
CA PHE A 254 10.59 -0.61 -10.27
C PHE A 254 11.27 -1.97 -10.13
N ARG A 255 12.32 -2.04 -9.33
CA ARG A 255 12.98 -3.31 -8.95
C ARG A 255 12.61 -3.69 -7.54
N SER A 256 12.47 -4.99 -7.31
CA SER A 256 12.01 -5.56 -6.06
C SER A 256 12.95 -6.63 -5.51
N ILE A 257 13.05 -6.69 -4.18
CA ILE A 257 13.48 -7.87 -3.43
C ILE A 257 12.46 -8.14 -2.34
N TYR A 258 12.20 -9.41 -2.03
CA TYR A 258 11.19 -9.83 -1.07
C TYR A 258 11.80 -10.63 0.07
N PHE A 259 11.27 -10.44 1.29
CA PHE A 259 11.65 -11.23 2.46
C PHE A 259 10.46 -11.34 3.43
N ARG A 260 10.43 -12.45 4.20
CA ARG A 260 9.39 -12.67 5.22
C ARG A 260 9.97 -12.52 6.62
N VAL A 261 9.22 -11.84 7.47
CA VAL A 261 9.54 -11.73 8.90
C VAL A 261 8.67 -12.68 9.74
N SER A 262 7.53 -13.07 9.21
CA SER A 262 6.67 -14.13 9.73
C SER A 262 5.85 -14.76 8.59
N ARG A 263 5.00 -15.73 8.90
CA ARG A 263 4.17 -16.39 7.89
C ARG A 263 3.24 -15.40 7.16
N GLY A 264 2.67 -14.44 7.89
CA GLY A 264 1.70 -13.48 7.36
C GLY A 264 2.30 -12.12 6.97
N LEU A 265 3.59 -11.87 7.25
CA LEU A 265 4.22 -10.58 7.01
C LEU A 265 5.31 -10.69 5.96
N LEU A 266 4.95 -10.37 4.72
CA LEU A 266 5.86 -10.26 3.58
C LEU A 266 6.22 -8.80 3.39
N PHE A 267 7.51 -8.49 3.43
CA PHE A 267 8.04 -7.20 3.04
C PHE A 267 8.71 -7.27 1.67
N GLU A 268 8.67 -6.15 1.01
CA GLU A 268 9.41 -5.86 -0.20
C GLU A 268 10.35 -4.68 0.05
N ILE A 269 11.48 -4.60 -0.67
CA ILE A 269 12.23 -3.35 -0.83
C ILE A 269 12.21 -3.03 -2.32
N ALA A 270 11.60 -1.88 -2.67
CA ALA A 270 11.39 -1.41 -4.02
C ALA A 270 12.18 -0.13 -4.30
N THR A 271 12.71 -0.02 -5.54
CA THR A 271 13.36 1.21 -6.02
C THR A 271 12.34 2.22 -6.51
N ASP A 272 12.62 3.52 -6.36
CA ASP A 272 11.74 4.60 -6.84
C ASP A 272 11.50 4.60 -8.35
N GLY A 273 12.48 4.19 -9.11
CA GLY A 273 12.44 4.25 -10.57
C GLY A 273 12.50 2.90 -11.27
N PRO A 274 12.20 2.95 -12.60
CA PRO A 274 12.01 4.12 -13.47
C PRO A 274 10.65 4.82 -13.37
N GLY A 275 9.64 4.22 -12.71
CA GLY A 275 8.30 4.79 -12.54
C GLY A 275 7.33 4.51 -13.69
N PHE A 276 6.05 4.87 -13.51
CA PHE A 276 4.96 4.45 -14.40
C PHE A 276 4.92 5.18 -15.75
N ALA A 277 5.59 6.32 -15.88
CA ALA A 277 5.63 7.08 -17.13
C ALA A 277 6.67 6.55 -18.14
N VAL A 278 7.38 5.45 -17.82
CA VAL A 278 8.39 4.88 -18.72
C VAL A 278 7.80 4.29 -20.00
N ASP A 279 6.52 3.89 -19.97
CA ASP A 279 5.83 3.19 -21.07
C ASP A 279 4.45 3.79 -21.40
N GLU A 280 4.00 4.80 -20.68
CA GLU A 280 2.77 5.53 -20.94
C GLU A 280 3.00 7.03 -20.80
N HIS A 281 2.23 7.83 -21.55
CA HIS A 281 2.25 9.29 -21.37
C HIS A 281 1.63 9.66 -20.00
N PRO A 282 2.20 10.59 -19.24
CA PRO A 282 1.70 10.96 -17.90
C PRO A 282 0.20 11.31 -17.85
N ASP A 283 -0.33 11.95 -18.90
CA ASP A 283 -1.75 12.34 -18.95
C ASP A 283 -2.71 11.16 -19.09
N THR A 284 -2.25 10.01 -19.61
CA THR A 284 -3.07 8.84 -19.95
C THR A 284 -2.70 7.59 -19.18
N LEU A 285 -1.96 7.73 -18.06
CA LEU A 285 -1.62 6.61 -17.19
C LEU A 285 -2.88 5.84 -16.77
N GLY A 286 -2.81 4.52 -16.87
CA GLY A 286 -3.85 3.58 -16.41
C GLY A 286 -5.08 3.45 -17.30
N GLU A 287 -5.20 4.22 -18.40
CA GLU A 287 -6.35 4.13 -19.31
C GLU A 287 -6.39 2.81 -20.09
N LYS A 288 -5.23 2.21 -20.36
CA LYS A 288 -5.10 0.98 -21.16
C LYS A 288 -4.46 -0.13 -20.33
N LEU A 289 -4.65 -1.37 -20.79
CA LEU A 289 -3.84 -2.49 -20.32
C LEU A 289 -2.42 -2.36 -20.88
N VAL A 290 -1.46 -2.23 -19.98
CA VAL A 290 -0.03 -2.16 -20.32
C VAL A 290 0.65 -3.41 -19.82
N LEU A 291 1.50 -4.00 -20.63
CA LEU A 291 2.29 -5.17 -20.29
C LEU A 291 3.79 -4.82 -20.34
N PRO A 292 4.59 -5.30 -19.39
CA PRO A 292 6.03 -5.24 -19.53
C PRO A 292 6.49 -5.85 -20.86
N PRO A 293 7.60 -5.38 -21.47
CA PRO A 293 8.04 -5.83 -22.79
C PRO A 293 8.19 -7.36 -22.93
N PHE A 294 8.59 -8.03 -21.84
CA PHE A 294 8.74 -9.50 -21.83
C PHE A 294 7.41 -10.26 -21.86
N LEU A 295 6.27 -9.61 -21.63
CA LEU A 295 4.93 -10.19 -21.73
C LEU A 295 4.20 -9.82 -23.03
N GLU A 296 4.68 -8.84 -23.78
CA GLU A 296 4.01 -8.35 -25.00
C GLU A 296 3.80 -9.44 -26.05
N GLY A 297 4.73 -10.38 -26.20
CA GLY A 297 4.57 -11.53 -27.11
C GLY A 297 3.39 -12.45 -26.77
N ARG A 298 2.82 -12.32 -25.57
CA ARG A 298 1.67 -13.09 -25.10
C ARG A 298 0.39 -12.24 -24.94
N ARG A 299 0.38 -10.99 -25.38
CA ARG A 299 -0.71 -10.02 -25.16
C ARG A 299 -2.08 -10.62 -25.48
N ALA A 300 -2.28 -11.15 -26.69
CA ALA A 300 -3.58 -11.69 -27.10
C ALA A 300 -4.07 -12.83 -26.20
N GLN A 301 -3.17 -13.69 -25.72
CA GLN A 301 -3.48 -14.77 -24.78
C GLN A 301 -3.87 -14.20 -23.40
N ILE A 302 -3.13 -13.21 -22.92
CA ILE A 302 -3.36 -12.55 -21.63
C ILE A 302 -4.71 -11.86 -21.67
N GLU A 303 -4.97 -11.01 -22.66
CA GLU A 303 -6.24 -10.27 -22.80
C GLU A 303 -7.45 -11.20 -22.89
N ALA A 304 -7.33 -12.34 -23.59
CA ALA A 304 -8.42 -13.33 -23.69
C ALA A 304 -8.74 -14.01 -22.35
N GLY A 305 -7.77 -14.06 -21.42
CA GLY A 305 -7.94 -14.64 -20.08
C GLY A 305 -8.46 -13.68 -19.03
N LEU A 306 -8.39 -12.37 -19.28
CA LEU A 306 -8.79 -11.35 -18.32
C LEU A 306 -10.31 -11.07 -18.38
N LYS A 307 -10.91 -10.87 -17.21
CA LYS A 307 -12.29 -10.39 -17.13
C LYS A 307 -12.37 -8.91 -17.48
N PRO A 308 -13.39 -8.44 -18.22
CA PRO A 308 -13.57 -7.01 -18.43
C PRO A 308 -13.73 -6.27 -17.08
N ILE A 309 -12.88 -5.27 -16.84
CA ILE A 309 -13.15 -4.29 -15.79
C ILE A 309 -14.08 -3.26 -16.42
N ALA A 310 -15.29 -3.09 -15.86
CA ALA A 310 -16.16 -2.02 -16.29
C ALA A 310 -15.42 -0.70 -16.12
N ALA A 311 -15.33 0.07 -17.21
CA ALA A 311 -14.82 1.43 -17.10
C ALA A 311 -15.74 2.17 -16.11
N GLY A 312 -15.18 2.70 -15.03
CA GLY A 312 -15.89 3.62 -14.15
C GLY A 312 -16.46 4.74 -15.04
N LYS A 313 -17.76 4.97 -14.91
CA LYS A 313 -18.45 6.04 -15.64
C LYS A 313 -18.09 7.38 -15.06
#